data_c2cfb82d1b3e559b52d99d2244f5ef61
#
_entry.id   c2cfb82d1b3e559b52d99d2244f5ef61
#
_cell.length_a   1.000
_cell.length_b   1.000
_cell.length_c   1.000
_cell.angle_alpha   90.00
_cell.angle_beta   90.00
_cell.angle_gamma   90.00
#
_symmetry.space_group_name_H-M   'P 1'
#
loop_
_entity.id
_entity.type
_entity.pdbx_description
1 polymer ?
#
loop_
_entity_poly.entity_id
_entity_poly.type
_entity_poly.pdbx_seq_one_letter_code
_entity_poly.pdbx_strand_id
1 'polypeptide(L)'
;MRPSGRAPDEMRPITIETGFTKHAEGSVLIGFGDTKVLVTASIEERVPPFLRGKGEGWVTAEYSMLPRATHTRGSREAAKGKQSGRTQEIQRLIGRSLRSVTDMKKLGERQITLDCDVIQADGGTRTASISGAWVALRLAVQGLLASGAIKEDPLTEKVAAISCGIVNGQPVLDLDYIEDSSADADANFVLIEGGKIAEAQATAEGATYDEEGLLRLLRLARIGCNEIFAAQEKAVRG
;
A
#
# COMPACT_ATOMS: atom_id res chain seq x y z
N MET A 1 -23.90 9.89 11.07
CA MET A 1 -22.89 10.89 10.60
C MET A 1 -21.54 10.38 11.06
N ARG A 2 -20.54 10.36 10.21
CA ARG A 2 -19.16 9.92 10.54
C ARG A 2 -18.57 10.80 11.64
N PRO A 3 -17.79 10.25 12.59
CA PRO A 3 -17.16 11.05 13.66
C PRO A 3 -16.28 12.18 13.13
N SER A 4 -15.62 11.95 12.00
CA SER A 4 -14.78 12.93 11.30
C SER A 4 -15.55 14.04 10.59
N GLY A 5 -16.87 13.95 10.46
CA GLY A 5 -17.71 14.85 9.66
C GLY A 5 -17.65 14.64 8.15
N ARG A 6 -16.82 13.69 7.64
CA ARG A 6 -16.68 13.39 6.22
C ARG A 6 -17.96 12.79 5.62
N ALA A 7 -18.19 13.02 4.33
CA ALA A 7 -19.22 12.30 3.59
C ALA A 7 -18.88 10.80 3.47
N PRO A 8 -19.86 9.90 3.23
CA PRO A 8 -19.61 8.46 3.14
C PRO A 8 -18.58 8.07 2.06
N ASP A 9 -18.51 8.80 0.98
CA ASP A 9 -17.63 8.61 -0.17
C ASP A 9 -16.41 9.55 -0.18
N GLU A 10 -16.16 10.27 0.92
CA GLU A 10 -15.07 11.22 1.06
C GLU A 10 -13.85 10.57 1.70
N MET A 11 -12.70 10.72 1.03
CA MET A 11 -11.40 10.30 1.50
C MET A 11 -10.76 11.34 2.42
N ARG A 12 -9.88 10.90 3.32
CA ARG A 12 -8.95 11.81 4.03
C ARG A 12 -7.99 12.46 3.02
N PRO A 13 -7.42 13.64 3.31
CA PRO A 13 -6.42 14.25 2.44
C PRO A 13 -5.25 13.29 2.17
N ILE A 14 -4.87 13.16 0.88
CA ILE A 14 -3.73 12.37 0.44
C ILE A 14 -2.52 13.28 0.32
N THR A 15 -1.41 12.90 0.93
CA THR A 15 -0.11 13.58 0.77
C THR A 15 0.93 12.58 0.32
N ILE A 16 1.76 12.94 -0.67
CA ILE A 16 2.87 12.12 -1.16
C ILE A 16 4.06 13.04 -1.36
N GLU A 17 5.08 12.90 -0.51
CA GLU A 17 6.35 13.60 -0.60
C GLU A 17 7.41 12.64 -1.09
N THR A 18 7.99 12.92 -2.27
CA THR A 18 9.04 12.11 -2.88
C THR A 18 10.43 12.61 -2.50
N GLY A 19 11.44 11.73 -2.54
CA GLY A 19 12.82 12.10 -2.17
C GLY A 19 12.98 12.41 -0.67
N PHE A 20 12.13 11.86 0.18
CA PHE A 20 12.12 12.14 1.62
C PHE A 20 13.41 11.73 2.32
N THR A 21 14.03 10.62 1.90
CA THR A 21 15.38 10.21 2.34
C THR A 21 16.33 10.17 1.13
N LYS A 22 17.64 10.39 1.35
CA LYS A 22 18.59 10.61 0.26
C LYS A 22 19.29 9.34 -0.25
N HIS A 23 19.21 8.21 0.47
CA HIS A 23 20.05 7.03 0.15
C HIS A 23 19.34 5.97 -0.68
N ALA A 24 18.01 5.83 -0.51
CA ALA A 24 17.23 4.85 -1.23
C ALA A 24 16.99 5.28 -2.69
N GLU A 25 16.92 4.32 -3.62
CA GLU A 25 16.64 4.56 -5.03
C GLU A 25 15.23 5.11 -5.27
N GLY A 26 14.29 4.77 -4.38
CA GLY A 26 12.97 5.40 -4.27
C GLY A 26 12.68 5.71 -2.83
N SER A 27 12.16 6.91 -2.53
CA SER A 27 11.84 7.31 -1.16
C SER A 27 10.61 8.19 -1.14
N VAL A 28 9.65 7.85 -0.28
CA VAL A 28 8.33 8.47 -0.22
C VAL A 28 7.85 8.55 1.22
N LEU A 29 7.33 9.70 1.63
CA LEU A 29 6.44 9.81 2.78
C LEU A 29 5.02 9.94 2.26
N ILE A 30 4.19 8.92 2.49
CA ILE A 30 2.76 8.95 2.14
C ILE A 30 1.90 9.18 3.37
N GLY A 31 0.86 10.00 3.23
CA GLY A 31 -0.15 10.23 4.26
C GLY A 31 -1.57 10.06 3.74
N PHE A 32 -2.43 9.42 4.54
CA PHE A 32 -3.88 9.43 4.43
C PHE A 32 -4.42 10.08 5.72
N GLY A 33 -4.68 11.39 5.68
CA GLY A 33 -4.94 12.17 6.88
C GLY A 33 -3.79 12.05 7.90
N ASP A 34 -4.09 11.54 9.08
CA ASP A 34 -3.12 11.35 10.16
C ASP A 34 -2.32 10.05 10.06
N THR A 35 -2.69 9.11 9.20
CA THR A 35 -1.83 7.95 8.90
C THR A 35 -0.64 8.40 8.06
N LYS A 36 0.59 8.06 8.50
CA LYS A 36 1.85 8.40 7.82
C LYS A 36 2.74 7.17 7.73
N VAL A 37 3.21 6.88 6.52
CA VAL A 37 4.10 5.76 6.24
C VAL A 37 5.30 6.25 5.44
N LEU A 38 6.51 5.99 5.96
CA LEU A 38 7.74 6.12 5.19
C LEU A 38 7.92 4.85 4.36
N VAL A 39 8.15 5.01 3.06
CA VAL A 39 8.43 3.90 2.15
C VAL A 39 9.72 4.15 1.41
N THR A 40 10.63 3.19 1.45
CA THR A 40 11.87 3.22 0.66
C THR A 40 11.95 2.00 -0.27
N ALA A 41 12.55 2.19 -1.45
CA ALA A 41 12.85 1.14 -2.40
C ALA A 41 14.36 1.00 -2.53
N SER A 42 14.87 -0.21 -2.31
CA SER A 42 16.29 -0.56 -2.44
C SER A 42 16.48 -1.57 -3.55
N ILE A 43 17.44 -1.31 -4.47
CA ILE A 43 17.75 -2.17 -5.60
C ILE A 43 19.00 -3.01 -5.28
N GLU A 44 18.90 -4.32 -5.50
CA GLU A 44 20.02 -5.25 -5.44
C GLU A 44 20.23 -5.91 -6.79
N GLU A 45 21.47 -5.92 -7.34
CA GLU A 45 21.84 -6.58 -8.60
C GLU A 45 22.00 -8.11 -8.41
N ARG A 46 21.06 -8.68 -7.69
CA ARG A 46 20.94 -10.12 -7.43
C ARG A 46 19.49 -10.49 -7.16
N VAL A 47 19.17 -11.75 -7.40
CA VAL A 47 17.83 -12.30 -7.09
C VAL A 47 17.92 -13.40 -6.04
N PRO A 48 16.81 -13.72 -5.37
CA PRO A 48 16.74 -14.88 -4.47
C PRO A 48 17.20 -16.16 -5.16
N PRO A 49 17.74 -17.14 -4.41
CA PRO A 49 18.31 -18.38 -4.99
C PRO A 49 17.38 -19.12 -5.95
N PHE A 50 16.06 -19.09 -5.71
CA PHE A 50 15.07 -19.79 -6.53
C PHE A 50 14.83 -19.13 -7.91
N LEU A 51 15.34 -17.91 -8.15
CA LEU A 51 15.24 -17.19 -9.44
C LEU A 51 16.57 -17.08 -10.20
N ARG A 52 17.69 -17.51 -9.62
CA ARG A 52 19.00 -17.43 -10.27
C ARG A 52 19.02 -18.13 -11.62
N GLY A 53 19.50 -17.44 -12.65
CA GLY A 53 19.61 -17.96 -14.01
C GLY A 53 18.28 -18.06 -14.76
N LYS A 54 17.19 -17.51 -14.23
CA LYS A 54 15.88 -17.49 -14.90
C LYS A 54 15.63 -16.26 -15.74
N GLY A 55 16.48 -15.23 -15.62
CA GLY A 55 16.32 -13.95 -16.31
C GLY A 55 15.14 -13.11 -15.80
N GLU A 56 14.67 -13.39 -14.59
CA GLU A 56 13.53 -12.72 -13.97
C GLU A 56 13.95 -12.02 -12.69
N GLY A 57 13.40 -10.83 -12.45
CA GLY A 57 13.60 -10.07 -11.22
C GLY A 57 12.63 -10.47 -10.11
N TRP A 58 12.73 -9.75 -9.00
CA TRP A 58 11.86 -9.95 -7.85
C TRP A 58 11.52 -8.64 -7.18
N VAL A 59 10.25 -8.46 -6.80
CA VAL A 59 9.79 -7.35 -5.97
C VAL A 59 9.24 -7.94 -4.69
N THR A 60 9.74 -7.46 -3.55
CA THR A 60 9.32 -7.89 -2.22
C THR A 60 9.13 -6.69 -1.31
N ALA A 61 8.52 -6.90 -0.14
CA ALA A 61 8.32 -5.83 0.81
C ALA A 61 8.50 -6.31 2.25
N GLU A 62 8.97 -5.39 3.09
CA GLU A 62 8.94 -5.48 4.53
C GLU A 62 7.98 -4.42 5.09
N TYR A 63 7.42 -4.69 6.27
CA TYR A 63 6.48 -3.79 6.91
C TYR A 63 6.75 -3.77 8.41
N SER A 64 6.79 -2.59 8.98
CA SER A 64 6.88 -2.42 10.42
C SER A 64 6.11 -1.19 10.92
N MET A 65 5.94 -1.10 12.23
CA MET A 65 5.37 0.07 12.89
C MET A 65 6.33 0.58 13.94
N LEU A 66 6.56 1.90 13.98
CA LEU A 66 7.30 2.50 15.07
C LEU A 66 6.57 2.27 16.40
N PRO A 67 7.28 2.10 17.53
CA PRO A 67 6.67 1.84 18.83
C PRO A 67 5.62 2.86 19.26
N ARG A 68 5.75 4.10 18.81
CA ARG A 68 4.79 5.19 19.08
C ARG A 68 4.00 5.63 17.86
N ALA A 69 3.88 4.75 16.87
CA ALA A 69 2.94 4.97 15.76
C ALA A 69 1.47 4.98 16.23
N THR A 70 1.17 4.38 17.39
CA THR A 70 -0.16 4.29 18.00
C THR A 70 -0.25 5.05 19.32
N HIS A 71 -1.45 5.23 19.86
CA HIS A 71 -1.73 5.94 21.13
C HIS A 71 -0.92 5.38 22.30
N THR A 72 -0.76 4.08 22.38
CA THR A 72 0.07 3.40 23.38
C THR A 72 1.36 2.89 22.74
N ARG A 73 2.45 2.83 23.54
CA ARG A 73 3.71 2.31 23.04
C ARG A 73 3.65 0.81 22.80
N GLY A 74 3.78 0.40 21.53
CA GLY A 74 4.03 -0.99 21.15
C GLY A 74 5.49 -1.41 21.40
N SER A 75 5.74 -2.71 21.44
CA SER A 75 7.11 -3.25 21.47
C SER A 75 7.67 -3.40 20.06
N ARG A 76 8.99 -3.23 19.89
CA ARG A 76 9.64 -3.55 18.62
C ARG A 76 9.65 -5.07 18.38
N GLU A 77 9.19 -5.53 17.24
CA GLU A 77 9.20 -6.95 16.87
C GLU A 77 10.62 -7.52 16.82
N ALA A 78 11.59 -6.74 16.31
CA ALA A 78 12.99 -7.11 16.28
C ALA A 78 13.53 -7.46 17.69
N ALA A 79 13.08 -6.75 18.75
CA ALA A 79 13.48 -7.06 20.12
C ALA A 79 12.86 -8.37 20.66
N LYS A 80 11.77 -8.84 20.04
CA LYS A 80 11.13 -10.13 20.36
C LYS A 80 11.70 -11.30 19.55
N GLY A 81 12.57 -11.03 18.58
CA GLY A 81 13.18 -12.04 17.72
C GLY A 81 12.25 -12.70 16.71
N LYS A 82 11.00 -12.22 16.60
CA LYS A 82 10.03 -12.72 15.59
C LYS A 82 9.02 -11.65 15.20
N GLN A 83 8.59 -11.69 13.97
CA GLN A 83 7.49 -10.89 13.45
C GLN A 83 6.14 -11.51 13.83
N SER A 84 5.12 -10.66 13.99
CA SER A 84 3.74 -11.10 14.16
C SER A 84 3.17 -11.68 12.86
N GLY A 85 2.12 -12.50 12.96
CA GLY A 85 1.39 -12.99 11.79
C GLY A 85 0.81 -11.84 10.95
N ARG A 86 0.32 -10.77 11.60
CA ARG A 86 -0.16 -9.55 10.94
C ARG A 86 0.93 -8.89 10.10
N THR A 87 2.12 -8.70 10.66
CA THR A 87 3.26 -8.11 9.92
C THR A 87 3.61 -8.92 8.69
N GLN A 88 3.72 -10.26 8.84
CA GLN A 88 4.02 -11.14 7.71
C GLN A 88 2.93 -11.16 6.64
N GLU A 89 1.66 -11.11 7.06
CA GLU A 89 0.52 -11.03 6.13
C GLU A 89 0.59 -9.75 5.31
N ILE A 90 0.81 -8.59 5.96
CA ILE A 90 0.88 -7.29 5.27
C ILE A 90 2.10 -7.23 4.33
N GLN A 91 3.26 -7.72 4.71
CA GLN A 91 4.44 -7.81 3.84
C GLN A 91 4.13 -8.59 2.55
N ARG A 92 3.48 -9.75 2.71
CA ARG A 92 3.09 -10.59 1.56
C ARG A 92 2.06 -9.90 0.68
N LEU A 93 1.11 -9.18 1.27
CA LEU A 93 0.09 -8.42 0.56
C LEU A 93 0.73 -7.29 -0.27
N ILE A 94 1.62 -6.47 0.31
CA ILE A 94 2.32 -5.40 -0.41
C ILE A 94 3.12 -6.00 -1.58
N GLY A 95 3.96 -6.99 -1.31
CA GLY A 95 4.79 -7.62 -2.35
C GLY A 95 3.95 -8.20 -3.49
N ARG A 96 2.84 -8.90 -3.19
CA ARG A 96 1.93 -9.47 -4.20
C ARG A 96 1.26 -8.37 -5.02
N SER A 97 0.82 -7.31 -4.38
CA SER A 97 0.18 -6.16 -5.05
C SER A 97 1.12 -5.51 -6.07
N LEU A 98 2.37 -5.28 -5.70
CA LEU A 98 3.37 -4.70 -6.60
C LEU A 98 3.74 -5.64 -7.75
N ARG A 99 3.89 -6.93 -7.47
CA ARG A 99 4.18 -7.93 -8.51
C ARG A 99 3.06 -8.07 -9.53
N SER A 100 1.81 -7.79 -9.17
CA SER A 100 0.69 -7.86 -10.11
C SER A 100 0.74 -6.81 -11.24
N VAL A 101 1.55 -5.76 -11.05
CA VAL A 101 1.75 -4.67 -12.01
C VAL A 101 3.20 -4.54 -12.48
N THR A 102 4.03 -5.56 -12.26
CA THR A 102 5.44 -5.56 -12.64
C THR A 102 5.77 -6.73 -13.54
N ASP A 103 6.31 -6.47 -14.72
CA ASP A 103 6.90 -7.49 -15.60
C ASP A 103 8.30 -7.85 -15.07
N MET A 104 8.41 -9.01 -14.42
CA MET A 104 9.65 -9.48 -13.81
C MET A 104 10.75 -9.77 -14.82
N LYS A 105 10.41 -10.09 -16.07
CA LYS A 105 11.39 -10.32 -17.13
C LYS A 105 12.04 -9.03 -17.59
N LYS A 106 11.25 -7.96 -17.72
CA LYS A 106 11.78 -6.64 -18.05
C LYS A 106 12.64 -6.05 -16.92
N LEU A 107 12.34 -6.40 -15.67
CA LEU A 107 13.18 -6.01 -14.53
C LEU A 107 14.56 -6.68 -14.60
N GLY A 108 14.66 -7.92 -15.14
CA GLY A 108 15.88 -8.70 -15.18
C GLY A 108 16.29 -9.19 -13.78
N GLU A 109 17.42 -9.89 -13.66
CA GLU A 109 17.87 -10.51 -12.40
C GLU A 109 18.26 -9.49 -11.32
N ARG A 110 17.30 -8.67 -10.90
CA ARG A 110 17.39 -7.70 -9.81
C ARG A 110 16.30 -7.94 -8.79
N GLN A 111 16.61 -7.64 -7.53
CA GLN A 111 15.59 -7.57 -6.49
C GLN A 111 15.35 -6.11 -6.12
N ILE A 112 14.09 -5.73 -5.97
CA ILE A 112 13.69 -4.46 -5.36
C ILE A 112 12.94 -4.79 -4.08
N THR A 113 13.47 -4.32 -2.95
CA THR A 113 12.84 -4.45 -1.63
C THR A 113 12.21 -3.12 -1.25
N LEU A 114 10.92 -3.17 -0.90
CA LEU A 114 10.16 -2.02 -0.39
C LEU A 114 10.06 -2.13 1.12
N ASP A 115 10.67 -1.19 1.84
CA ASP A 115 10.57 -1.08 3.29
C ASP A 115 9.47 -0.08 3.64
N CYS A 116 8.44 -0.52 4.35
CA CYS A 116 7.28 0.28 4.74
C CYS A 116 7.23 0.45 6.26
N ASP A 117 7.64 1.62 6.75
CA ASP A 117 7.66 1.95 8.17
C ASP A 117 6.52 2.91 8.53
N VAL A 118 5.56 2.42 9.31
CA VAL A 118 4.46 3.26 9.80
C VAL A 118 4.98 4.17 10.90
N ILE A 119 4.97 5.48 10.62
CA ILE A 119 5.40 6.52 11.55
C ILE A 119 4.23 6.89 12.47
N GLN A 120 3.03 7.00 11.92
CA GLN A 120 1.79 7.32 12.64
C GLN A 120 0.64 6.50 12.05
N ALA A 121 -0.17 5.88 12.90
CA ALA A 121 -1.28 5.04 12.51
C ALA A 121 -2.61 5.63 12.97
N ASP A 122 -3.50 5.84 12.02
CA ASP A 122 -4.88 6.27 12.21
C ASP A 122 -5.82 5.58 11.19
N GLY A 123 -5.82 4.23 11.17
CA GLY A 123 -6.52 3.43 10.17
C GLY A 123 -5.81 3.41 8.80
N GLY A 124 -6.01 2.34 8.02
CA GLY A 124 -5.52 2.24 6.63
C GLY A 124 -4.00 2.15 6.46
N THR A 125 -3.23 1.70 7.46
CA THR A 125 -1.75 1.65 7.36
C THR A 125 -1.27 0.73 6.24
N ARG A 126 -1.90 -0.45 6.05
CA ARG A 126 -1.56 -1.39 4.97
C ARG A 126 -1.86 -0.82 3.58
N THR A 127 -2.96 -0.09 3.43
CA THR A 127 -3.39 0.50 2.16
C THR A 127 -2.53 1.69 1.77
N ALA A 128 -2.17 2.54 2.73
CA ALA A 128 -1.18 3.60 2.53
C ALA A 128 0.18 3.03 2.15
N SER A 129 0.63 1.94 2.82
CA SER A 129 1.88 1.26 2.48
C SER A 129 1.90 0.75 1.03
N ILE A 130 0.85 0.06 0.56
CA ILE A 130 0.77 -0.42 -0.82
C ILE A 130 0.83 0.75 -1.81
N SER A 131 0.04 1.79 -1.55
CA SER A 131 -0.07 2.96 -2.44
C SER A 131 1.23 3.76 -2.51
N GLY A 132 1.93 3.95 -1.38
CA GLY A 132 3.24 4.57 -1.31
C GLY A 132 4.35 3.70 -1.89
N ALA A 133 4.27 2.39 -1.70
CA ALA A 133 5.24 1.44 -2.23
C ALA A 133 5.26 1.42 -3.77
N TRP A 134 4.11 1.60 -4.41
CA TRP A 134 4.09 1.75 -5.87
C TRP A 134 4.84 3.03 -6.31
N VAL A 135 4.69 4.14 -5.61
CA VAL A 135 5.42 5.39 -5.93
C VAL A 135 6.92 5.22 -5.72
N ALA A 136 7.35 4.64 -4.59
CA ALA A 136 8.76 4.38 -4.33
C ALA A 136 9.38 3.43 -5.38
N LEU A 137 8.65 2.36 -5.74
CA LEU A 137 9.04 1.43 -6.80
C LEU A 137 9.16 2.15 -8.15
N ARG A 138 8.22 3.03 -8.49
CA ARG A 138 8.23 3.82 -9.73
C ARG A 138 9.46 4.72 -9.81
N LEU A 139 9.81 5.41 -8.73
CA LEU A 139 11.02 6.27 -8.66
C LEU A 139 12.30 5.45 -8.85
N ALA A 140 12.41 4.29 -8.20
CA ALA A 140 13.55 3.39 -8.37
C ALA A 140 13.67 2.88 -9.82
N VAL A 141 12.56 2.50 -10.45
CA VAL A 141 12.52 2.08 -11.86
C VAL A 141 12.90 3.23 -12.79
N GLN A 142 12.46 4.46 -12.52
CA GLN A 142 12.88 5.63 -13.31
C GLN A 142 14.41 5.82 -13.27
N GLY A 143 15.04 5.59 -12.12
CA GLY A 143 16.50 5.61 -11.98
C GLY A 143 17.18 4.53 -12.83
N LEU A 144 16.66 3.30 -12.85
CA LEU A 144 17.15 2.22 -13.69
C LEU A 144 17.04 2.52 -15.19
N LEU A 145 15.91 3.10 -15.62
CA LEU A 145 15.71 3.53 -17.01
C LEU A 145 16.65 4.67 -17.40
N ALA A 146 16.79 5.68 -16.54
CA ALA A 146 17.63 6.83 -16.78
C ALA A 146 19.12 6.47 -16.87
N SER A 147 19.57 5.50 -16.06
CA SER A 147 20.96 4.97 -16.13
C SER A 147 21.19 3.98 -17.28
N GLY A 148 20.14 3.56 -17.99
CA GLY A 148 20.22 2.52 -19.03
C GLY A 148 20.43 1.10 -18.48
N ALA A 149 20.29 0.88 -17.18
CA ALA A 149 20.39 -0.44 -16.56
C ALA A 149 19.28 -1.39 -17.00
N ILE A 150 18.10 -0.85 -17.33
CA ILE A 150 17.03 -1.54 -18.01
C ILE A 150 16.62 -0.75 -19.26
N LYS A 151 16.11 -1.44 -20.29
CA LYS A 151 15.75 -0.84 -21.59
C LYS A 151 14.28 -0.52 -21.70
N GLU A 152 13.45 -1.25 -21.01
CA GLU A 152 11.99 -1.14 -21.08
C GLU A 152 11.43 -0.98 -19.66
N ASP A 153 10.33 -0.26 -19.56
CA ASP A 153 9.61 -0.08 -18.30
C ASP A 153 8.99 -1.41 -17.85
N PRO A 154 9.36 -1.94 -16.67
CA PRO A 154 8.75 -3.14 -16.12
C PRO A 154 7.38 -2.87 -15.50
N LEU A 155 7.03 -1.63 -15.16
CA LEU A 155 5.75 -1.32 -14.53
C LEU A 155 4.66 -1.18 -15.60
N THR A 156 3.68 -2.05 -15.56
CA THR A 156 2.60 -2.13 -16.58
C THR A 156 1.44 -1.18 -16.28
N GLU A 157 1.12 -0.99 -15.02
CA GLU A 157 -0.04 -0.20 -14.57
C GLU A 157 0.24 0.37 -13.16
N LYS A 158 -0.64 1.28 -12.68
CA LYS A 158 -0.62 1.70 -11.28
C LYS A 158 -1.40 0.72 -10.41
N VAL A 159 -1.01 0.58 -9.15
CA VAL A 159 -1.77 -0.12 -8.13
C VAL A 159 -1.97 0.78 -6.93
N ALA A 160 -3.16 0.79 -6.39
CA ALA A 160 -3.52 1.51 -5.18
C ALA A 160 -4.38 0.64 -4.26
N ALA A 161 -4.38 0.94 -2.99
CA ALA A 161 -5.19 0.25 -2.01
C ALA A 161 -5.91 1.24 -1.10
N ILE A 162 -7.12 0.86 -0.68
CA ILE A 162 -7.96 1.65 0.21
C ILE A 162 -8.78 0.74 1.13
N SER A 163 -9.05 1.23 2.34
CA SER A 163 -10.01 0.62 3.24
C SER A 163 -11.42 1.15 3.01
N CYS A 164 -12.40 0.29 3.18
CA CYS A 164 -13.82 0.65 3.23
C CYS A 164 -14.46 -0.14 4.36
N GLY A 165 -15.60 0.28 4.85
CA GLY A 165 -16.30 -0.50 5.86
C GLY A 165 -17.77 -0.16 5.94
N ILE A 166 -18.49 -0.93 6.76
CA ILE A 166 -19.86 -0.65 7.14
C ILE A 166 -19.83 -0.16 8.57
N VAL A 167 -20.24 1.08 8.78
CA VAL A 167 -20.27 1.73 10.09
C VAL A 167 -21.71 2.15 10.39
N ASN A 168 -22.31 1.59 11.45
CA ASN A 168 -23.71 1.79 11.77
C ASN A 168 -24.65 1.54 10.56
N GLY A 169 -24.42 0.45 9.84
CA GLY A 169 -25.19 0.05 8.65
C GLY A 169 -24.94 0.88 7.40
N GLN A 170 -24.02 1.86 7.43
CA GLN A 170 -23.69 2.72 6.29
C GLN A 170 -22.33 2.34 5.71
N PRO A 171 -22.23 2.00 4.40
CA PRO A 171 -20.95 1.85 3.71
C PRO A 171 -20.19 3.18 3.66
N VAL A 172 -18.92 3.17 4.04
CA VAL A 172 -18.05 4.35 4.08
C VAL A 172 -16.67 4.05 3.50
N LEU A 173 -16.09 5.08 2.87
CA LEU A 173 -14.76 5.06 2.27
C LEU A 173 -13.71 5.49 3.28
N ASP A 174 -12.52 4.87 3.24
CA ASP A 174 -11.33 5.29 3.96
C ASP A 174 -11.56 5.42 5.48
N LEU A 175 -11.60 4.27 6.14
CA LEU A 175 -11.79 4.20 7.59
C LEU A 175 -10.61 4.83 8.34
N ASP A 176 -10.90 5.79 9.24
CA ASP A 176 -9.96 6.17 10.29
C ASP A 176 -10.00 5.15 11.45
N TYR A 177 -9.12 5.33 12.45
CA TYR A 177 -9.02 4.37 13.55
C TYR A 177 -10.32 4.22 14.36
N ILE A 178 -11.06 5.31 14.56
CA ILE A 178 -12.30 5.29 15.34
C ILE A 178 -13.37 4.49 14.59
N GLU A 179 -13.46 4.68 13.28
CA GLU A 179 -14.40 3.96 12.41
C GLU A 179 -14.00 2.48 12.28
N ASP A 180 -12.71 2.19 12.00
CA ASP A 180 -12.17 0.84 11.86
C ASP A 180 -12.41 -0.01 13.11
N SER A 181 -12.18 0.57 14.29
CA SER A 181 -12.34 -0.13 15.57
C SER A 181 -13.80 -0.41 15.96
N SER A 182 -14.77 0.20 15.30
CA SER A 182 -16.21 0.08 15.59
C SER A 182 -17.05 -0.34 14.38
N ALA A 183 -16.40 -0.68 13.26
CA ALA A 183 -17.09 -1.10 12.05
C ALA A 183 -17.80 -2.43 12.22
N ASP A 184 -19.01 -2.55 11.66
CA ASP A 184 -19.74 -3.82 11.54
C ASP A 184 -19.03 -4.78 10.59
N ALA A 185 -18.40 -4.21 9.54
CA ALA A 185 -17.53 -4.92 8.61
C ALA A 185 -16.42 -4.00 8.11
N ASP A 186 -15.21 -4.53 7.98
CA ASP A 186 -14.06 -3.87 7.36
C ASP A 186 -13.64 -4.56 6.07
N ALA A 187 -13.16 -3.80 5.12
CA ALA A 187 -12.68 -4.31 3.85
C ALA A 187 -11.45 -3.52 3.36
N ASN A 188 -10.53 -4.24 2.75
CA ASN A 188 -9.36 -3.67 2.10
C ASN A 188 -9.36 -4.12 0.64
N PHE A 189 -9.34 -3.17 -0.28
CA PHE A 189 -9.29 -3.43 -1.71
C PHE A 189 -7.97 -2.96 -2.29
N VAL A 190 -7.37 -3.79 -3.12
CA VAL A 190 -6.21 -3.45 -3.93
C VAL A 190 -6.66 -3.44 -5.38
N LEU A 191 -6.68 -2.26 -5.98
CA LEU A 191 -7.16 -2.06 -7.35
C LEU A 191 -6.01 -1.62 -8.26
N ILE A 192 -6.11 -2.06 -9.52
CA ILE A 192 -5.22 -1.66 -10.60
C ILE A 192 -5.94 -0.59 -11.43
N GLU A 193 -5.20 0.40 -11.91
CA GLU A 193 -5.73 1.41 -12.81
C GLU A 193 -6.43 0.73 -14.01
N GLY A 194 -7.56 1.27 -14.46
CA GLY A 194 -8.39 0.59 -15.46
C GLY A 194 -9.42 -0.41 -14.91
N GLY A 195 -9.48 -0.58 -13.57
CA GLY A 195 -10.61 -1.25 -12.89
C GLY A 195 -10.42 -2.72 -12.57
N LYS A 196 -9.24 -3.31 -12.81
CA LYS A 196 -8.91 -4.66 -12.37
C LYS A 196 -8.74 -4.72 -10.86
N ILE A 197 -9.00 -5.88 -10.27
CA ILE A 197 -8.86 -6.15 -8.83
C ILE A 197 -7.65 -7.05 -8.63
N ALA A 198 -6.66 -6.58 -7.87
CA ALA A 198 -5.53 -7.39 -7.46
C ALA A 198 -5.86 -8.22 -6.21
N GLU A 199 -6.60 -7.62 -5.26
CA GLU A 199 -7.04 -8.30 -4.05
C GLU A 199 -8.28 -7.61 -3.47
N ALA A 200 -9.13 -8.41 -2.84
CA ALA A 200 -10.28 -7.96 -2.05
C ALA A 200 -10.34 -8.80 -0.77
N GLN A 201 -10.21 -8.15 0.37
CA GLN A 201 -10.40 -8.74 1.69
C GLN A 201 -11.58 -8.02 2.33
N ALA A 202 -12.57 -8.76 2.82
CA ALA A 202 -13.71 -8.17 3.50
C ALA A 202 -14.17 -9.12 4.62
N THR A 203 -14.25 -8.59 5.83
CA THR A 203 -14.53 -9.35 7.04
C THR A 203 -15.69 -8.71 7.79
N ALA A 204 -16.62 -9.54 8.26
CA ALA A 204 -17.65 -9.10 9.19
C ALA A 204 -17.11 -9.21 10.62
N GLU A 205 -17.05 -8.11 11.34
CA GLU A 205 -16.59 -8.07 12.73
C GLU A 205 -17.76 -8.10 13.72
N GLY A 206 -18.88 -7.50 13.37
CA GLY A 206 -20.09 -7.45 14.19
C GLY A 206 -21.28 -8.12 13.50
N ALA A 207 -21.89 -7.45 12.53
CA ALA A 207 -23.01 -7.94 11.75
C ALA A 207 -22.56 -8.41 10.36
N THR A 208 -23.13 -9.51 9.89
CA THR A 208 -22.91 -9.97 8.51
C THR A 208 -23.52 -8.99 7.51
N TYR A 209 -22.95 -8.92 6.32
CA TYR A 209 -23.42 -8.11 5.19
C TYR A 209 -23.74 -9.00 4.00
N ASP A 210 -24.58 -8.51 3.10
CA ASP A 210 -25.00 -9.20 1.89
C ASP A 210 -24.11 -8.88 0.69
N GLU A 211 -24.38 -9.48 -0.45
CA GLU A 211 -23.67 -9.25 -1.70
C GLU A 211 -23.73 -7.77 -2.13
N GLU A 212 -24.88 -7.12 -1.97
CA GLU A 212 -25.03 -5.70 -2.32
C GLU A 212 -24.16 -4.82 -1.41
N GLY A 213 -24.00 -5.16 -0.14
CA GLY A 213 -23.07 -4.51 0.78
C GLY A 213 -21.64 -4.57 0.26
N LEU A 214 -21.16 -5.75 -0.16
CA LEU A 214 -19.83 -5.92 -0.76
C LEU A 214 -19.67 -5.09 -2.05
N LEU A 215 -20.67 -5.09 -2.91
CA LEU A 215 -20.65 -4.31 -4.16
C LEU A 215 -20.61 -2.80 -3.89
N ARG A 216 -21.29 -2.33 -2.85
CA ARG A 216 -21.21 -0.91 -2.43
C ARG A 216 -19.82 -0.55 -1.93
N LEU A 217 -19.19 -1.39 -1.10
CA LEU A 217 -17.81 -1.19 -0.65
C LEU A 217 -16.83 -1.16 -1.83
N LEU A 218 -16.98 -2.04 -2.80
CA LEU A 218 -16.15 -2.05 -3.99
C LEU A 218 -16.32 -0.78 -4.86
N ARG A 219 -17.56 -0.24 -4.96
CA ARG A 219 -17.80 1.04 -5.66
C ARG A 219 -17.10 2.20 -4.96
N LEU A 220 -17.17 2.26 -3.62
CA LEU A 220 -16.43 3.25 -2.83
C LEU A 220 -14.92 3.10 -3.00
N ALA A 221 -14.40 1.86 -2.97
CA ALA A 221 -12.99 1.60 -3.19
C ALA A 221 -12.49 2.12 -4.55
N ARG A 222 -13.31 2.03 -5.60
CA ARG A 222 -12.98 2.60 -6.93
C ARG A 222 -12.85 4.13 -6.87
N ILE A 223 -13.74 4.82 -6.14
CA ILE A 223 -13.66 6.26 -5.95
C ILE A 223 -12.33 6.62 -5.28
N GLY A 224 -12.03 6.04 -4.13
CA GLY A 224 -10.80 6.33 -3.39
C GLY A 224 -9.53 5.96 -4.16
N CYS A 225 -9.50 4.79 -4.83
CA CYS A 225 -8.34 4.41 -5.64
C CYS A 225 -8.11 5.37 -6.81
N ASN A 226 -9.15 5.92 -7.44
CA ASN A 226 -8.98 6.90 -8.50
C ASN A 226 -8.33 8.20 -8.00
N GLU A 227 -8.69 8.66 -6.80
CA GLU A 227 -8.03 9.79 -6.15
C GLU A 227 -6.55 9.48 -5.84
N ILE A 228 -6.27 8.26 -5.36
CA ILE A 228 -4.90 7.82 -5.09
C ILE A 228 -4.09 7.74 -6.39
N PHE A 229 -4.64 7.19 -7.48
CA PHE A 229 -3.96 7.15 -8.79
C PHE A 229 -3.60 8.54 -9.30
N ALA A 230 -4.50 9.51 -9.14
CA ALA A 230 -4.22 10.91 -9.50
C ALA A 230 -3.10 11.51 -8.64
N ALA A 231 -3.09 11.24 -7.33
CA ALA A 231 -2.04 11.68 -6.43
C ALA A 231 -0.68 11.03 -6.74
N GLN A 232 -0.65 9.72 -7.03
CA GLN A 232 0.54 8.98 -7.47
C GLN A 232 1.11 9.57 -8.75
N GLU A 233 0.26 9.81 -9.75
CA GLU A 233 0.67 10.41 -11.04
C GLU A 233 1.32 11.78 -10.85
N LYS A 234 0.71 12.63 -10.02
CA LYS A 234 1.28 13.94 -9.70
C LYS A 234 2.63 13.82 -9.02
N ALA A 235 2.78 12.89 -8.07
CA ALA A 235 4.00 12.72 -7.29
C ALA A 235 5.19 12.19 -8.13
N VAL A 236 4.96 11.37 -9.16
CA VAL A 236 6.03 10.80 -10.00
C VAL A 236 6.43 11.67 -11.18
N ARG A 237 5.64 12.69 -11.51
CA ARG A 237 5.97 13.67 -12.56
C ARG A 237 6.85 14.83 -12.04
N GLY A 238 6.86 15.07 -10.75
CA GLY A 238 7.64 16.13 -10.08
C GLY A 238 6.94 17.47 -10.16
#